data_cc3b591ad9e595a8b768532876789e61
#
_entry.id   cc3b591ad9e595a8b768532876789e61
#
_cell.length_a   1.000
_cell.length_b   1.000
_cell.length_c   1.000
_cell.angle_alpha   90.00
_cell.angle_beta   90.00
_cell.angle_gamma   90.00
#
_symmetry.space_group_name_H-M   'P 1'
#
loop_
_entity.id
_entity.type
_entity.pdbx_description
1 polymer ?
#
loop_
_entity_poly.entity_id
_entity_poly.type
_entity_poly.pdbx_seq_one_letter_code
_entity_poly.pdbx_strand_id
1 'polypeptide(L)'
;MTPHHAARAAGRSDDDGGARRVKEYLPGHAPDLADPHPDDMTRRFVLGNVARASREAPPLVAIGMNPSHAALSRADRTVNRLIEAGVRHGYAGWVMLNLYPERSPKPSALPAYDPELSALNCATIEQVLTRFDVREVLGAWGNMPHPTLQRARADVQAVLGRLGVRVFTWDPLTNQGNPRHLSPPGRPLPMLGPKVYLS
;
A
#
# COMPACT_ATOMS: atom_id res chain seq x y z
N MET A 1 -7.03 -71.28 -12.58
CA MET A 1 -5.71 -70.67 -12.36
C MET A 1 -5.56 -69.46 -13.20
N THR A 2 -5.77 -68.27 -12.64
CA THR A 2 -5.71 -66.98 -13.30
C THR A 2 -4.70 -66.12 -12.56
N PRO A 3 -3.71 -65.49 -13.20
CA PRO A 3 -2.89 -64.50 -12.55
C PRO A 3 -3.44 -63.11 -12.79
N HIS A 4 -3.64 -62.37 -11.69
CA HIS A 4 -3.93 -60.96 -11.62
C HIS A 4 -2.75 -60.13 -12.17
N HIS A 5 -3.06 -59.26 -13.11
CA HIS A 5 -2.15 -58.15 -13.52
C HIS A 5 -2.56 -56.89 -12.79
N ALA A 6 -1.73 -56.47 -11.86
CA ALA A 6 -1.85 -55.20 -11.13
C ALA A 6 -1.35 -54.07 -12.03
N ALA A 7 -2.22 -53.16 -12.41
CA ALA A 7 -1.86 -51.91 -13.08
C ALA A 7 -1.24 -50.94 -12.08
N ARG A 8 0.00 -50.56 -12.31
CA ARG A 8 0.71 -49.47 -11.62
C ARG A 8 0.07 -48.14 -12.04
N ALA A 9 -0.48 -47.43 -11.08
CA ALA A 9 -0.87 -46.05 -11.24
C ALA A 9 0.39 -45.18 -11.44
N ALA A 10 0.45 -44.48 -12.56
CA ALA A 10 1.46 -43.45 -12.84
C ALA A 10 1.19 -42.25 -11.95
N GLY A 11 2.15 -41.87 -11.14
CA GLY A 11 2.14 -40.65 -10.34
C GLY A 11 2.08 -39.44 -11.26
N ARG A 12 1.08 -38.61 -11.07
CA ARG A 12 1.07 -37.26 -11.58
C ARG A 12 2.09 -36.44 -10.80
N SER A 13 3.12 -35.97 -11.48
CA SER A 13 4.01 -34.93 -10.99
C SER A 13 3.25 -33.60 -11.06
N ASP A 14 2.72 -33.16 -9.94
CA ASP A 14 2.24 -31.79 -9.76
C ASP A 14 3.45 -30.86 -9.58
N ASP A 15 4.15 -30.61 -10.69
CA ASP A 15 5.10 -29.49 -10.81
C ASP A 15 4.36 -28.33 -11.46
N ASP A 16 3.37 -27.78 -10.74
CA ASP A 16 2.74 -26.50 -11.10
C ASP A 16 3.62 -25.38 -10.52
N GLY A 17 4.66 -25.05 -11.26
CA GLY A 17 5.47 -23.84 -11.09
C GLY A 17 4.56 -22.62 -11.22
N GLY A 18 3.84 -22.26 -10.14
CA GLY A 18 2.90 -21.17 -10.07
C GLY A 18 3.54 -19.84 -10.43
N ALA A 19 3.55 -19.54 -11.74
CA ALA A 19 3.80 -18.18 -12.22
C ALA A 19 2.84 -17.27 -11.46
N ARG A 20 3.36 -16.43 -10.56
CA ARG A 20 2.58 -15.45 -9.80
C ARG A 20 1.81 -14.61 -10.81
N ARG A 21 0.51 -14.86 -10.94
CA ARG A 21 -0.37 -14.09 -11.81
C ARG A 21 -0.18 -12.62 -11.51
N VAL A 22 0.25 -11.86 -12.52
CA VAL A 22 0.31 -10.40 -12.46
C VAL A 22 -1.10 -9.92 -12.11
N LYS A 23 -1.22 -9.16 -11.01
CA LYS A 23 -2.52 -8.60 -10.63
C LYS A 23 -2.77 -7.34 -11.43
N GLU A 24 -3.89 -7.33 -12.12
CA GLU A 24 -4.37 -6.15 -12.83
C GLU A 24 -5.02 -5.16 -11.86
N TYR A 25 -5.05 -3.90 -12.25
CA TYR A 25 -5.86 -2.89 -11.57
C TYR A 25 -7.35 -3.16 -11.81
N LEU A 26 -8.18 -2.78 -10.85
CA LEU A 26 -9.61 -2.74 -11.10
C LEU A 26 -9.91 -1.85 -12.32
N PRO A 27 -10.88 -2.23 -13.20
CA PRO A 27 -11.20 -1.47 -14.40
C PRO A 27 -11.45 0.02 -14.12
N GLY A 28 -10.80 0.89 -14.89
CA GLY A 28 -10.89 2.34 -14.72
C GLY A 28 -10.07 2.93 -13.56
N HIS A 29 -9.28 2.12 -12.85
CA HIS A 29 -8.48 2.55 -11.71
C HIS A 29 -6.97 2.38 -11.91
N ALA A 30 -6.51 2.17 -13.15
CA ALA A 30 -5.07 2.20 -13.46
C ALA A 30 -4.48 3.55 -13.05
N PRO A 31 -3.25 3.60 -12.51
CA PRO A 31 -2.66 4.85 -12.05
C PRO A 31 -2.34 5.78 -13.22
N ASP A 32 -2.55 7.08 -12.98
CA ASP A 32 -2.18 8.20 -13.85
C ASP A 32 -1.20 9.17 -13.14
N LEU A 33 -0.84 8.84 -11.91
CA LEU A 33 0.16 9.55 -11.10
C LEU A 33 1.19 8.56 -10.58
N ALA A 34 2.47 8.78 -10.87
CA ALA A 34 3.58 8.03 -10.32
C ALA A 34 4.85 8.88 -10.25
N ASP A 35 5.65 8.69 -9.19
CA ASP A 35 6.97 9.28 -9.03
C ASP A 35 7.87 8.34 -8.21
N PRO A 36 9.10 8.06 -8.65
CA PRO A 36 9.70 8.42 -9.94
C PRO A 36 9.06 7.66 -11.11
N HIS A 37 9.60 7.90 -12.34
CA HIS A 37 9.16 7.21 -13.55
C HIS A 37 8.99 5.70 -13.30
N PRO A 38 8.01 5.05 -13.93
CA PRO A 38 7.62 3.66 -13.65
C PRO A 38 8.73 2.62 -13.74
N ASP A 39 9.83 2.94 -14.43
CA ASP A 39 10.98 2.04 -14.60
C ASP A 39 11.96 2.09 -13.41
N ASP A 40 11.82 3.03 -12.47
CA ASP A 40 12.60 2.99 -11.24
C ASP A 40 12.09 1.87 -10.32
N MET A 41 12.83 0.78 -10.29
CA MET A 41 12.54 -0.38 -9.46
C MET A 41 13.09 -0.24 -8.04
N THR A 42 13.78 0.84 -7.71
CA THR A 42 14.41 1.05 -6.40
C THR A 42 13.53 1.85 -5.46
N ARG A 43 12.79 2.84 -5.96
CA ARG A 43 12.02 3.80 -5.16
C ARG A 43 10.60 3.99 -5.71
N ARG A 44 9.70 4.49 -4.87
CA ARG A 44 8.39 4.97 -5.26
C ARG A 44 7.87 5.93 -4.19
N PHE A 45 7.80 7.22 -4.50
CA PHE A 45 7.28 8.24 -3.62
C PHE A 45 5.75 8.27 -3.63
N VAL A 46 5.16 8.18 -4.83
CA VAL A 46 3.70 8.19 -5.00
C VAL A 46 3.26 7.22 -6.09
N LEU A 47 2.05 6.69 -5.95
CA LEU A 47 1.31 5.96 -6.98
C LEU A 47 -0.17 6.23 -6.78
N GLY A 48 -0.89 6.64 -7.82
CA GLY A 48 -2.31 6.96 -7.68
C GLY A 48 -3.06 7.06 -9.00
N ASN A 49 -4.39 7.08 -8.88
CA ASN A 49 -5.30 7.47 -9.94
C ASN A 49 -6.09 8.69 -9.45
N VAL A 50 -5.86 9.83 -10.09
CA VAL A 50 -6.36 11.13 -9.66
C VAL A 50 -7.04 11.92 -10.78
N ALA A 51 -7.29 11.30 -11.95
CA ALA A 51 -7.91 11.94 -13.10
C ALA A 51 -9.27 12.59 -12.79
N ARG A 52 -10.00 12.07 -11.79
CA ARG A 52 -11.29 12.59 -11.34
C ARG A 52 -11.22 13.35 -10.03
N ALA A 53 -10.04 13.42 -9.41
CA ALA A 53 -9.87 14.03 -8.11
C ALA A 53 -9.70 15.56 -8.23
N SER A 54 -10.27 16.29 -7.28
CA SER A 54 -10.14 17.72 -7.10
C SER A 54 -10.04 18.08 -5.61
N ARG A 55 -10.03 19.37 -5.27
CA ARG A 55 -10.10 19.82 -3.87
C ARG A 55 -11.45 19.56 -3.24
N GLU A 56 -12.52 19.66 -4.03
CA GLU A 56 -13.92 19.43 -3.61
C GLU A 56 -14.24 17.92 -3.55
N ALA A 57 -13.53 17.13 -4.35
CA ALA A 57 -13.67 15.68 -4.40
C ALA A 57 -12.28 15.01 -4.31
N PRO A 58 -11.64 15.01 -3.13
CA PRO A 58 -10.29 14.49 -2.96
C PRO A 58 -10.22 12.97 -3.14
N PRO A 59 -9.04 12.44 -3.52
CA PRO A 59 -8.83 11.00 -3.57
C PRO A 59 -8.72 10.43 -2.16
N LEU A 60 -8.96 9.11 -2.00
CA LEU A 60 -8.56 8.40 -0.79
C LEU A 60 -7.03 8.29 -0.75
N VAL A 61 -6.40 9.00 0.16
CA VAL A 61 -4.95 8.94 0.36
C VAL A 61 -4.63 7.95 1.47
N ALA A 62 -3.80 6.96 1.18
CA ALA A 62 -3.29 6.02 2.18
C ALA A 62 -1.77 6.16 2.33
N ILE A 63 -1.29 5.97 3.56
CA ILE A 63 0.14 5.89 3.88
C ILE A 63 0.46 4.46 4.30
N GLY A 64 1.19 3.74 3.44
CA GLY A 64 1.71 2.40 3.72
C GLY A 64 3.08 2.43 4.39
N MET A 65 3.69 1.27 4.56
CA MET A 65 5.00 1.12 5.19
C MET A 65 6.12 1.55 4.24
N ASN A 66 6.30 0.79 3.17
CA ASN A 66 7.23 1.02 2.07
C ASN A 66 6.69 0.38 0.81
N PRO A 67 7.12 0.82 -0.39
CA PRO A 67 6.63 0.23 -1.63
C PRO A 67 7.06 -1.23 -1.81
N SER A 68 6.18 -2.02 -2.44
CA SER A 68 6.45 -3.41 -2.80
C SER A 68 6.39 -3.57 -4.33
N HIS A 69 5.43 -4.33 -4.86
CA HIS A 69 5.41 -4.74 -6.26
C HIS A 69 4.54 -3.87 -7.19
N ALA A 70 3.64 -3.04 -6.64
CA ALA A 70 2.76 -2.22 -7.47
C ALA A 70 3.55 -1.19 -8.29
N ALA A 71 3.18 -1.06 -9.57
CA ALA A 71 3.76 -0.17 -10.56
C ALA A 71 2.66 0.29 -11.53
N LEU A 72 2.94 1.18 -12.50
CA LEU A 72 1.92 1.69 -13.43
C LEU A 72 1.16 0.57 -14.17
N SER A 73 1.87 -0.48 -14.58
CA SER A 73 1.29 -1.59 -15.36
C SER A 73 0.81 -2.78 -14.53
N ARG A 74 1.05 -2.76 -13.21
CA ARG A 74 0.79 -3.92 -12.34
C ARG A 74 0.33 -3.50 -10.98
N ALA A 75 -0.85 -3.95 -10.58
CA ALA A 75 -1.34 -3.82 -9.22
C ALA A 75 -0.69 -4.84 -8.27
N ASP A 76 -0.79 -4.58 -6.98
CA ASP A 76 -0.64 -5.59 -5.94
C ASP A 76 -1.93 -5.69 -5.10
N ARG A 77 -1.94 -6.64 -4.16
CA ARG A 77 -3.11 -6.85 -3.31
C ARG A 77 -3.43 -5.61 -2.46
N THR A 78 -2.42 -4.90 -2.01
CA THR A 78 -2.58 -3.74 -1.12
C THR A 78 -3.24 -2.58 -1.86
N VAL A 79 -2.77 -2.28 -3.08
CA VAL A 79 -3.33 -1.21 -3.90
C VAL A 79 -4.75 -1.53 -4.34
N ASN A 80 -5.05 -2.76 -4.77
CA ASN A 80 -6.43 -3.12 -5.13
C ASN A 80 -7.38 -3.04 -3.92
N ARG A 81 -6.92 -3.35 -2.70
CA ARG A 81 -7.71 -3.14 -1.48
C ARG A 81 -7.96 -1.66 -1.20
N LEU A 82 -6.97 -0.79 -1.45
CA LEU A 82 -7.16 0.66 -1.36
C LEU A 82 -8.21 1.15 -2.36
N ILE A 83 -8.13 0.68 -3.62
CA ILE A 83 -9.09 1.02 -4.66
C ILE A 83 -10.51 0.58 -4.27
N GLU A 84 -10.68 -0.67 -3.83
CA GLU A 84 -11.97 -1.18 -3.36
C GLU A 84 -12.57 -0.32 -2.24
N ALA A 85 -11.74 0.10 -1.28
CA ALA A 85 -12.18 0.98 -0.21
C ALA A 85 -12.55 2.38 -0.75
N GLY A 86 -11.73 2.96 -1.61
CA GLY A 86 -12.00 4.26 -2.25
C GLY A 86 -13.35 4.27 -2.98
N VAL A 87 -13.59 3.27 -3.83
CA VAL A 87 -14.86 3.13 -4.56
C VAL A 87 -16.04 2.97 -3.59
N ARG A 88 -15.91 2.11 -2.60
CA ARG A 88 -16.98 1.85 -1.62
C ARG A 88 -17.36 3.07 -0.80
N HIS A 89 -16.42 3.91 -0.45
CA HIS A 89 -16.62 5.12 0.34
C HIS A 89 -16.82 6.38 -0.52
N GLY A 90 -16.94 6.25 -1.86
CA GLY A 90 -17.29 7.34 -2.76
C GLY A 90 -16.16 8.36 -3.04
N TYR A 91 -14.89 7.98 -2.84
CA TYR A 91 -13.76 8.85 -3.19
C TYR A 91 -13.56 8.95 -4.70
N ALA A 92 -13.13 10.12 -5.18
CA ALA A 92 -12.96 10.41 -6.61
C ALA A 92 -11.71 9.77 -7.23
N GLY A 93 -10.87 9.14 -6.41
CA GLY A 93 -9.64 8.47 -6.83
C GLY A 93 -8.94 7.85 -5.64
N TRP A 94 -7.70 7.43 -5.85
CA TRP A 94 -6.86 6.86 -4.79
C TRP A 94 -5.40 7.28 -4.94
N VAL A 95 -4.70 7.42 -3.82
CA VAL A 95 -3.26 7.66 -3.78
C VAL A 95 -2.63 6.79 -2.70
N MET A 96 -1.57 6.09 -3.07
CA MET A 96 -0.70 5.33 -2.15
C MET A 96 0.61 6.08 -1.97
N LEU A 97 0.84 6.56 -0.77
CA LEU A 97 2.09 7.07 -0.23
C LEU A 97 2.69 6.04 0.73
N ASN A 98 3.92 6.26 1.18
CA ASN A 98 4.58 5.36 2.12
C ASN A 98 5.35 6.14 3.17
N LEU A 99 5.60 5.53 4.34
CA LEU A 99 6.48 6.13 5.35
C LEU A 99 7.90 6.32 4.80
N TYR A 100 8.38 5.34 4.03
CA TYR A 100 9.71 5.39 3.40
C TYR A 100 9.61 4.95 1.95
N PRO A 101 10.27 5.63 0.98
CA PRO A 101 9.99 5.42 -0.44
C PRO A 101 10.74 4.24 -1.06
N GLU A 102 11.69 3.63 -0.35
CA GLU A 102 12.51 2.54 -0.87
C GLU A 102 11.72 1.24 -1.00
N ARG A 103 11.81 0.63 -2.18
CA ARG A 103 11.13 -0.64 -2.47
C ARG A 103 11.80 -1.80 -1.76
N SER A 104 11.05 -2.52 -0.94
CA SER A 104 11.50 -3.78 -0.37
C SER A 104 10.32 -4.72 -0.17
N PRO A 105 10.33 -5.93 -0.76
CA PRO A 105 9.36 -6.97 -0.47
C PRO A 105 9.44 -7.46 0.98
N LYS A 106 10.59 -7.28 1.61
CA LYS A 106 10.86 -7.64 3.01
C LYS A 106 11.24 -6.36 3.79
N PRO A 107 10.31 -5.72 4.50
CA PRO A 107 10.59 -4.48 5.22
C PRO A 107 11.74 -4.56 6.23
N SER A 108 12.03 -5.78 6.75
CA SER A 108 13.16 -6.02 7.65
C SER A 108 14.53 -5.96 6.94
N ALA A 109 14.56 -5.94 5.61
CA ALA A 109 15.79 -5.86 4.80
C ALA A 109 16.00 -4.46 4.20
N LEU A 110 15.29 -3.44 4.69
CA LEU A 110 15.55 -2.06 4.29
C LEU A 110 16.97 -1.64 4.70
N PRO A 111 17.63 -0.79 3.92
CA PRO A 111 18.91 -0.22 4.30
C PRO A 111 18.79 0.73 5.50
N ALA A 112 19.93 1.23 5.95
CA ALA A 112 19.98 2.28 6.96
C ALA A 112 19.16 3.51 6.53
N TYR A 113 18.60 4.20 7.51
CA TYR A 113 17.83 5.42 7.28
C TYR A 113 18.69 6.50 6.60
N ASP A 114 18.21 7.02 5.49
CA ASP A 114 18.77 8.13 4.75
C ASP A 114 17.88 9.37 4.95
N PRO A 115 18.38 10.42 5.64
CA PRO A 115 17.61 11.63 5.92
C PRO A 115 17.25 12.43 4.66
N GLU A 116 18.08 12.43 3.62
CA GLU A 116 17.81 13.15 2.37
C GLU A 116 16.66 12.46 1.63
N LEU A 117 16.70 11.14 1.55
CA LEU A 117 15.62 10.35 0.95
C LEU A 117 14.30 10.51 1.72
N SER A 118 14.36 10.56 3.05
CA SER A 118 13.17 10.82 3.89
C SER A 118 12.62 12.24 3.65
N ALA A 119 13.47 13.23 3.53
CA ALA A 119 13.06 14.61 3.23
C ALA A 119 12.39 14.74 1.88
N LEU A 120 12.90 14.09 0.82
CA LEU A 120 12.26 14.03 -0.50
C LEU A 120 10.89 13.36 -0.42
N ASN A 121 10.78 12.26 0.31
CA ASN A 121 9.50 11.58 0.53
C ASN A 121 8.49 12.48 1.25
N CYS A 122 8.90 13.17 2.30
CA CYS A 122 8.08 14.11 3.03
C CYS A 122 7.60 15.28 2.14
N ALA A 123 8.48 15.81 1.28
CA ALA A 123 8.10 16.85 0.31
C ALA A 123 7.05 16.36 -0.67
N THR A 124 7.17 15.15 -1.21
CA THR A 124 6.15 14.55 -2.08
C THR A 124 4.81 14.35 -1.35
N ILE A 125 4.85 13.88 -0.10
CA ILE A 125 3.64 13.74 0.75
C ILE A 125 2.95 15.11 0.90
N GLU A 126 3.69 16.14 1.29
CA GLU A 126 3.18 17.50 1.45
C GLU A 126 2.56 18.05 0.16
N GLN A 127 3.22 17.86 -0.99
CA GLN A 127 2.70 18.27 -2.31
C GLN A 127 1.36 17.60 -2.62
N VAL A 128 1.24 16.29 -2.43
CA VAL A 128 0.00 15.55 -2.69
C VAL A 128 -1.13 16.04 -1.78
N LEU A 129 -0.87 16.15 -0.49
CA LEU A 129 -1.87 16.56 0.49
C LEU A 129 -2.36 17.99 0.23
N THR A 130 -1.46 18.90 -0.10
CA THR A 130 -1.78 20.31 -0.40
C THR A 130 -2.52 20.44 -1.74
N ARG A 131 -2.11 19.70 -2.78
CA ARG A 131 -2.74 19.71 -4.11
C ARG A 131 -4.24 19.44 -4.04
N PHE A 132 -4.64 18.44 -3.27
CA PHE A 132 -6.03 17.98 -3.18
C PHE A 132 -6.74 18.44 -1.89
N ASP A 133 -6.15 19.34 -1.11
CA ASP A 133 -6.67 19.81 0.18
C ASP A 133 -7.08 18.65 1.12
N VAL A 134 -6.23 17.61 1.19
CA VAL A 134 -6.49 16.41 1.98
C VAL A 134 -6.39 16.73 3.46
N ARG A 135 -7.45 16.46 4.23
CA ARG A 135 -7.52 16.72 5.68
C ARG A 135 -7.36 15.47 6.53
N GLU A 136 -7.41 14.31 5.90
CA GLU A 136 -7.26 13.03 6.59
C GLU A 136 -6.68 11.96 5.66
N VAL A 137 -5.87 11.08 6.21
CA VAL A 137 -5.23 9.99 5.48
C VAL A 137 -5.50 8.64 6.14
N LEU A 138 -5.65 7.60 5.34
CA LEU A 138 -5.76 6.22 5.82
C LEU A 138 -4.39 5.72 6.24
N GLY A 139 -4.19 5.45 7.52
CA GLY A 139 -3.02 4.75 8.01
C GLY A 139 -3.05 3.28 7.59
N ALA A 140 -1.96 2.80 7.00
CA ALA A 140 -1.88 1.46 6.41
C ALA A 140 -0.51 0.79 6.57
N TRP A 141 0.32 1.23 7.52
CA TRP A 141 1.72 0.79 7.62
C TRP A 141 1.93 -0.47 8.46
N GLY A 142 1.00 -0.84 9.34
CA GLY A 142 1.18 -2.00 10.21
C GLY A 142 2.26 -1.80 11.28
N ASN A 143 2.76 -2.91 11.81
CA ASN A 143 3.91 -2.88 12.71
C ASN A 143 5.21 -2.72 11.91
N MET A 144 6.12 -1.90 12.43
CA MET A 144 7.34 -1.50 11.74
C MET A 144 8.52 -2.32 12.27
N PRO A 145 9.00 -3.32 11.53
CA PRO A 145 10.04 -4.24 12.00
C PRO A 145 11.46 -3.65 11.91
N HIS A 146 11.66 -2.49 11.27
CA HIS A 146 12.97 -1.92 10.98
C HIS A 146 13.13 -0.50 11.55
N PRO A 147 14.29 -0.13 12.13
CA PRO A 147 14.54 1.21 12.70
C PRO A 147 14.34 2.36 11.69
N THR A 148 14.71 2.15 10.41
CA THR A 148 14.48 3.11 9.32
C THR A 148 13.01 3.53 9.24
N LEU A 149 12.08 2.58 9.35
CA LEU A 149 10.64 2.84 9.29
C LEU A 149 10.14 3.62 10.51
N GLN A 150 10.71 3.39 11.68
CA GLN A 150 10.35 4.12 12.90
C GLN A 150 10.76 5.60 12.80
N ARG A 151 11.97 5.89 12.27
CA ARG A 151 12.44 7.27 12.01
C ARG A 151 11.59 7.92 10.92
N ALA A 152 11.42 7.27 9.79
CA ALA A 152 10.61 7.79 8.69
C ALA A 152 9.15 8.07 9.11
N ARG A 153 8.57 7.26 10.01
CA ARG A 153 7.26 7.55 10.58
C ARG A 153 7.25 8.87 11.36
N ALA A 154 8.28 9.13 12.16
CA ALA A 154 8.36 10.38 12.92
C ALA A 154 8.40 11.60 11.98
N ASP A 155 9.16 11.52 10.88
CA ASP A 155 9.24 12.59 9.88
C ASP A 155 7.89 12.83 9.21
N VAL A 156 7.23 11.75 8.76
CA VAL A 156 5.90 11.84 8.13
C VAL A 156 4.86 12.38 9.12
N GLN A 157 4.87 11.95 10.37
CA GLN A 157 3.96 12.47 11.39
C GLN A 157 4.18 13.97 11.65
N ALA A 158 5.44 14.45 11.61
CA ALA A 158 5.74 15.88 11.70
C ALA A 158 5.14 16.67 10.53
N VAL A 159 5.19 16.14 9.31
CA VAL A 159 4.53 16.76 8.14
C VAL A 159 3.01 16.79 8.33
N LEU A 160 2.40 15.67 8.70
CA LEU A 160 0.94 15.58 8.91
C LEU A 160 0.48 16.56 10.00
N GLY A 161 1.22 16.62 11.12
CA GLY A 161 0.93 17.55 12.22
C GLY A 161 1.02 19.02 11.79
N ARG A 162 2.05 19.39 11.03
CA ARG A 162 2.21 20.77 10.50
C ARG A 162 1.06 21.15 9.55
N LEU A 163 0.57 20.20 8.76
CA LEU A 163 -0.54 20.42 7.82
C LEU A 163 -1.93 20.27 8.48
N GLY A 164 -2.02 19.87 9.74
CA GLY A 164 -3.29 19.59 10.41
C GLY A 164 -4.03 18.39 9.82
N VAL A 165 -3.32 17.44 9.20
CA VAL A 165 -3.88 16.25 8.59
C VAL A 165 -3.97 15.12 9.62
N ARG A 166 -5.18 14.56 9.79
CA ARG A 166 -5.43 13.48 10.74
C ARG A 166 -5.22 12.12 10.10
N VAL A 167 -4.69 11.18 10.87
CA VAL A 167 -4.60 9.78 10.45
C VAL A 167 -5.82 9.02 10.97
N PHE A 168 -6.49 8.26 10.10
CA PHE A 168 -7.60 7.40 10.48
C PHE A 168 -7.39 5.94 10.03
N THR A 169 -8.17 5.04 10.60
CA THR A 169 -8.35 3.66 10.17
C THR A 169 -9.82 3.27 10.25
N TRP A 170 -10.25 2.27 9.48
CA TRP A 170 -11.58 1.64 9.63
C TRP A 170 -11.52 0.37 10.50
N ASP A 171 -10.35 -0.13 10.79
CA ASP A 171 -10.16 -1.39 11.50
C ASP A 171 -9.45 -1.15 12.84
N PRO A 172 -9.62 -2.05 13.82
CA PRO A 172 -8.91 -1.94 15.10
C PRO A 172 -7.40 -1.87 14.88
N LEU A 173 -6.71 -1.07 15.68
CA LEU A 173 -5.27 -0.98 15.67
C LEU A 173 -4.62 -2.35 15.97
N THR A 174 -3.36 -2.49 15.63
CA THR A 174 -2.53 -3.61 16.07
C THR A 174 -2.31 -3.55 17.59
N ASN A 175 -1.81 -4.64 18.19
CA ASN A 175 -1.45 -4.66 19.62
C ASN A 175 -0.35 -3.64 19.98
N GLN A 176 0.36 -3.10 18.98
CA GLN A 176 1.36 -2.03 19.16
C GLN A 176 0.79 -0.62 18.88
N GLY A 177 -0.53 -0.48 18.74
CA GLY A 177 -1.18 0.80 18.49
C GLY A 177 -1.01 1.35 17.07
N ASN A 178 -0.58 0.53 16.11
CA ASN A 178 -0.42 0.95 14.72
C ASN A 178 -1.66 0.65 13.87
N PRO A 179 -1.98 1.46 12.83
CA PRO A 179 -2.95 1.09 11.81
C PRO A 179 -2.56 -0.22 11.13
N ARG A 180 -3.52 -1.09 10.88
CA ARG A 180 -3.23 -2.37 10.22
C ARG A 180 -2.85 -2.16 8.76
N HIS A 181 -1.96 -3.01 8.27
CA HIS A 181 -1.66 -3.10 6.84
C HIS A 181 -2.93 -3.53 6.07
N LEU A 182 -3.22 -2.93 4.89
CA LEU A 182 -4.46 -3.20 4.13
C LEU A 182 -4.62 -4.66 3.69
N SER A 183 -3.52 -5.39 3.56
CA SER A 183 -3.50 -6.81 3.20
C SER A 183 -2.71 -7.61 4.23
N PRO A 184 -3.19 -7.72 5.47
CA PRO A 184 -2.51 -8.51 6.49
C PRO A 184 -2.55 -9.99 6.10
N PRO A 185 -1.64 -10.81 6.63
CA PRO A 185 -1.77 -12.25 6.56
C PRO A 185 -3.10 -12.73 7.16
N GLY A 186 -3.69 -13.77 6.60
CA GLY A 186 -4.96 -14.32 7.05
C GLY A 186 -6.19 -13.59 6.49
N ARG A 187 -7.16 -13.26 7.34
CA ARG A 187 -8.45 -12.69 6.92
C ARG A 187 -8.30 -11.24 6.41
N PRO A 188 -8.87 -10.89 5.24
CA PRO A 188 -8.89 -9.51 4.77
C PRO A 188 -9.61 -8.58 5.75
N LEU A 189 -9.11 -7.34 5.87
CA LEU A 189 -9.78 -6.30 6.65
C LEU A 189 -11.08 -5.88 5.95
N PRO A 190 -12.19 -5.70 6.67
CA PRO A 190 -13.45 -5.26 6.07
C PRO A 190 -13.39 -3.83 5.54
N MET A 191 -12.61 -2.94 6.15
CA MET A 191 -12.51 -1.50 5.83
C MET A 191 -13.90 -0.84 5.72
N LEU A 192 -14.74 -1.12 6.70
CA LEU A 192 -16.12 -0.66 6.81
C LEU A 192 -16.35 -0.02 8.18
N GLY A 193 -17.39 0.79 8.26
CA GLY A 193 -17.81 1.40 9.52
C GLY A 193 -17.26 2.82 9.72
N PRO A 194 -17.33 3.35 10.94
CA PRO A 194 -16.85 4.69 11.25
C PRO A 194 -15.32 4.76 11.20
N LYS A 195 -14.80 5.93 10.86
CA LYS A 195 -13.36 6.20 10.95
C LYS A 195 -12.95 6.31 12.42
N VAL A 196 -11.87 5.63 12.77
CA VAL A 196 -11.21 5.74 14.08
C VAL A 196 -9.92 6.52 13.86
N TYR A 197 -9.77 7.65 14.52
CA TYR A 197 -8.58 8.50 14.37
C TYR A 197 -7.51 8.11 15.38
N LEU A 198 -6.26 8.19 14.92
CA LEU A 198 -5.11 8.07 15.80
C LEU A 198 -4.96 9.36 16.62
N SER A 199 -4.64 9.20 17.89
CA SER A 199 -4.27 10.27 18.82
C SER A 199 -2.80 10.69 18.63
#